data_92ea03cfc58dfd157302b48c64c52f81
#
_entry.id   92ea03cfc58dfd157302b48c64c52f81
#
_cell.length_a   1.000
_cell.length_b   1.000
_cell.length_c   1.000
_cell.angle_alpha   90.00
_cell.angle_beta   90.00
_cell.angle_gamma   90.00
#
_symmetry.space_group_name_H-M   'P 1'
#
loop_
_entity.id
_entity.type
_entity.pdbx_description
1 polymer ?
#
loop_
_entity_poly.entity_id
_entity_poly.type
_entity_poly.pdbx_seq_one_letter_code
_entity_poly.pdbx_strand_id
1 'polypeptide(L)'
;MELLRQPVKGIFFDLGWTLVYPPSGDWEFTQPAQKLFNWEVYQSLPKERTAAVRKEANDYLEAHHHISTLEEEYDRMLQYFTIVAQKLPELGATRQDIEATALEKVYQSQHTYNLMEDAIPTLEALKSRCKLGIISDTWPSIVPVLERFGILPYFDAITYSFQLGCFKPNPRMFQDALSKMGLPAQECVFIDDVARNLEGAAKVGIQPVQIRVKPDADPCPQGMASIGKISGILELL
;
A
#
# COMPACT_ATOMS: atom_id res chain seq x y z
N MET A 1 -20.16 5.11 -17.72
CA MET A 1 -19.70 4.69 -16.38
C MET A 1 -20.33 3.34 -16.11
N GLU A 2 -19.54 2.30 -15.95
CA GLU A 2 -20.08 0.96 -15.67
C GLU A 2 -20.51 0.94 -14.20
N LEU A 3 -21.79 0.62 -13.98
CA LEU A 3 -22.37 0.55 -12.62
C LEU A 3 -21.97 -0.79 -11.98
N LEU A 4 -21.72 -0.76 -10.67
CA LEU A 4 -21.49 -1.96 -9.89
C LEU A 4 -22.74 -2.86 -9.86
N ARG A 5 -22.53 -4.16 -9.89
CA ARG A 5 -23.60 -5.14 -9.72
C ARG A 5 -24.11 -5.07 -8.27
N GLN A 6 -25.41 -4.97 -8.09
CA GLN A 6 -26.05 -4.90 -6.78
C GLN A 6 -26.56 -6.28 -6.32
N PRO A 7 -26.63 -6.55 -5.01
CA PRO A 7 -26.27 -5.63 -3.92
C PRO A 7 -24.76 -5.64 -3.63
N VAL A 8 -24.18 -4.49 -3.31
CA VAL A 8 -22.85 -4.38 -2.71
C VAL A 8 -22.99 -4.44 -1.19
N LYS A 9 -22.42 -5.46 -0.54
CA LYS A 9 -22.47 -5.66 0.92
C LYS A 9 -21.11 -5.52 1.60
N GLY A 10 -20.01 -5.58 0.84
CA GLY A 10 -18.65 -5.43 1.33
C GLY A 10 -17.79 -4.58 0.41
N ILE A 11 -16.93 -3.75 0.99
CA ILE A 11 -15.94 -2.97 0.25
C ILE A 11 -14.58 -3.19 0.87
N PHE A 12 -13.63 -3.65 0.07
CA PHE A 12 -12.23 -3.73 0.42
C PHE A 12 -11.47 -2.55 -0.18
N PHE A 13 -10.55 -2.02 0.59
CA PHE A 13 -9.63 -0.96 0.19
C PHE A 13 -8.20 -1.49 0.20
N ASP A 14 -7.42 -1.14 -0.81
CA ASP A 14 -5.98 -1.05 -0.64
C ASP A 14 -5.63 0.13 0.30
N LEU A 15 -4.39 0.20 0.76
CA LEU A 15 -3.90 1.30 1.58
C LEU A 15 -3.14 2.32 0.75
N GLY A 16 -2.12 1.88 0.02
CA GLY A 16 -1.20 2.75 -0.69
C GLY A 16 -1.87 3.50 -1.85
N TRP A 17 -1.76 4.85 -1.87
CA TRP A 17 -2.41 5.67 -2.88
C TRP A 17 -3.93 5.46 -3.00
N THR A 18 -4.50 4.77 -2.02
CA THR A 18 -5.94 4.57 -1.88
C THR A 18 -6.45 5.25 -0.62
N LEU A 19 -5.99 4.84 0.55
CA LEU A 19 -6.35 5.47 1.84
C LEU A 19 -5.22 6.33 2.41
N VAL A 20 -3.96 5.93 2.19
CA VAL A 20 -2.77 6.62 2.71
C VAL A 20 -1.74 6.84 1.61
N TYR A 21 -0.89 7.85 1.79
CA TYR A 21 0.19 8.13 0.85
C TYR A 21 1.43 8.71 1.55
N PRO A 22 2.64 8.46 1.02
CA PRO A 22 3.86 9.11 1.49
C PRO A 22 3.97 10.51 0.87
N PRO A 23 4.07 11.60 1.67
CA PRO A 23 4.26 12.96 1.13
C PRO A 23 5.58 13.13 0.37
N SER A 24 6.56 12.24 0.60
CA SER A 24 7.81 12.18 -0.17
C SER A 24 7.62 11.68 -1.61
N GLY A 25 6.49 11.03 -1.91
CA GLY A 25 6.26 10.30 -3.16
C GLY A 25 6.92 8.91 -3.22
N ASP A 26 7.67 8.53 -2.19
CA ASP A 26 8.44 7.28 -2.12
C ASP A 26 8.13 6.53 -0.82
N TRP A 27 7.83 5.23 -0.93
CA TRP A 27 7.45 4.42 0.22
C TRP A 27 8.62 4.10 1.14
N GLU A 28 9.80 3.84 0.61
CA GLU A 28 10.99 3.50 1.37
C GLU A 28 11.79 4.73 1.77
N PHE A 29 11.92 5.72 0.85
CA PHE A 29 12.64 6.96 1.13
C PHE A 29 11.67 8.07 1.57
N THR A 30 11.37 8.06 2.86
CA THR A 30 10.63 9.13 3.54
C THR A 30 11.36 10.47 3.45
N GLN A 31 10.71 11.59 3.77
CA GLN A 31 11.39 12.89 3.75
C GLN A 31 12.66 12.97 4.62
N PRO A 32 12.71 12.40 5.85
CA PRO A 32 13.95 12.28 6.59
C PRO A 32 15.00 11.41 5.92
N ALA A 33 14.60 10.25 5.38
CA ALA A 33 15.49 9.35 4.66
C ALA A 33 16.13 9.99 3.42
N GLN A 34 15.36 10.78 2.67
CA GLN A 34 15.86 11.52 1.50
C GLN A 34 16.98 12.50 1.86
N LYS A 35 16.94 13.10 3.06
CA LYS A 35 18.02 13.98 3.54
C LYS A 35 19.28 13.19 3.87
N LEU A 36 19.17 12.07 4.57
CA LEU A 36 20.28 11.22 4.98
C LEU A 36 20.98 10.55 3.79
N PHE A 37 20.24 10.20 2.75
CA PHE A 37 20.75 9.57 1.53
C PHE A 37 21.03 10.56 0.39
N ASN A 38 21.19 11.85 0.68
CA ASN A 38 21.53 12.89 -0.31
C ASN A 38 20.67 12.76 -1.59
N TRP A 39 19.36 13.05 -1.45
CA TRP A 39 18.38 12.81 -2.51
C TRP A 39 18.66 13.57 -3.80
N GLU A 40 19.30 14.74 -3.72
CA GLU A 40 19.72 15.50 -4.89
C GLU A 40 20.74 14.71 -5.72
N VAL A 41 21.72 14.10 -5.07
CA VAL A 41 22.69 13.20 -5.74
C VAL A 41 21.95 12.00 -6.31
N TYR A 42 21.06 11.35 -5.55
CA TYR A 42 20.28 10.22 -6.05
C TYR A 42 19.54 10.57 -7.35
N GLN A 43 18.88 11.72 -7.42
CA GLN A 43 18.15 12.16 -8.60
C GLN A 43 19.06 12.50 -9.78
N SER A 44 20.32 12.84 -9.55
CA SER A 44 21.31 13.14 -10.59
C SER A 44 21.93 11.89 -11.22
N LEU A 45 21.82 10.73 -10.56
CA LEU A 45 22.36 9.48 -11.08
C LEU A 45 21.56 8.95 -12.27
N PRO A 46 22.18 8.14 -13.16
CA PRO A 46 21.46 7.51 -14.27
C PRO A 46 20.26 6.69 -13.77
N LYS A 47 19.07 6.95 -14.33
CA LYS A 47 17.82 6.31 -13.91
C LYS A 47 17.86 4.77 -13.99
N GLU A 48 18.53 4.23 -15.02
CA GLU A 48 18.70 2.79 -15.18
C GLU A 48 19.50 2.19 -14.01
N ARG A 49 20.55 2.90 -13.54
CA ARG A 49 21.36 2.45 -12.40
C ARG A 49 20.59 2.49 -11.10
N THR A 50 19.90 3.60 -10.80
CA THR A 50 19.11 3.72 -9.58
C THR A 50 17.94 2.72 -9.57
N ALA A 51 17.28 2.51 -10.72
CA ALA A 51 16.22 1.50 -10.85
C ALA A 51 16.74 0.07 -10.64
N ALA A 52 17.91 -0.27 -11.17
CA ALA A 52 18.52 -1.59 -10.96
C ALA A 52 18.86 -1.85 -9.49
N VAL A 53 19.40 -0.84 -8.78
CA VAL A 53 19.70 -0.94 -7.35
C VAL A 53 18.43 -1.06 -6.51
N ARG A 54 17.41 -0.24 -6.82
CA ARG A 54 16.10 -0.34 -6.15
C ARG A 54 15.47 -1.72 -6.38
N LYS A 55 15.57 -2.24 -7.60
CA LYS A 55 15.07 -3.58 -7.89
C LYS A 55 15.78 -4.64 -7.05
N GLU A 56 17.11 -4.63 -6.95
CA GLU A 56 17.88 -5.58 -6.13
C GLU A 56 17.46 -5.50 -4.65
N ALA A 57 17.31 -4.29 -4.12
CA ALA A 57 16.87 -4.06 -2.73
C ALA A 57 15.42 -4.52 -2.50
N ASN A 58 14.52 -4.28 -3.46
CA ASN A 58 13.13 -4.75 -3.39
C ASN A 58 13.04 -6.27 -3.53
N ASP A 59 13.81 -6.89 -4.42
CA ASP A 59 13.88 -8.37 -4.55
C ASP A 59 14.29 -9.01 -3.21
N TYR A 60 15.21 -8.37 -2.47
CA TYR A 60 15.56 -8.81 -1.11
C TYR A 60 14.36 -8.71 -0.15
N LEU A 61 13.64 -7.59 -0.14
CA LEU A 61 12.46 -7.42 0.71
C LEU A 61 11.36 -8.44 0.37
N GLU A 62 11.08 -8.64 -0.92
CA GLU A 62 10.08 -9.60 -1.39
C GLU A 62 10.41 -11.04 -0.95
N ALA A 63 11.69 -11.44 -1.06
CA ALA A 63 12.16 -12.76 -0.65
C ALA A 63 12.04 -13.00 0.87
N HIS A 64 11.95 -11.94 1.68
CA HIS A 64 11.95 -12.00 3.15
C HIS A 64 10.69 -11.35 3.77
N HIS A 65 9.59 -11.35 3.03
CA HIS A 65 8.39 -10.59 3.37
C HIS A 65 7.50 -11.24 4.45
N HIS A 66 7.62 -12.55 4.65
CA HIS A 66 6.84 -13.25 5.68
C HIS A 66 7.46 -12.99 7.06
N ILE A 67 6.93 -11.99 7.74
CA ILE A 67 7.38 -11.52 9.05
C ILE A 67 6.18 -11.21 9.96
N SER A 68 6.43 -11.01 11.25
CA SER A 68 5.35 -10.82 12.24
C SER A 68 5.56 -9.60 13.15
N THR A 69 6.78 -9.09 13.23
CA THR A 69 7.16 -8.07 14.22
C THR A 69 7.84 -6.86 13.56
N LEU A 70 7.83 -5.73 14.29
CA LEU A 70 8.57 -4.52 13.89
C LEU A 70 10.09 -4.74 13.93
N GLU A 71 10.57 -5.64 14.80
CA GLU A 71 12.00 -5.97 14.89
C GLU A 71 12.47 -6.69 13.62
N GLU A 72 11.70 -7.68 13.16
CA GLU A 72 11.98 -8.36 11.90
C GLU A 72 11.91 -7.39 10.71
N GLU A 73 10.94 -6.47 10.69
CA GLU A 73 10.86 -5.42 9.67
C GLU A 73 12.07 -4.50 9.71
N TYR A 74 12.52 -4.10 10.91
CA TYR A 74 13.72 -3.28 11.06
C TYR A 74 14.96 -3.93 10.45
N ASP A 75 15.18 -5.22 10.72
CA ASP A 75 16.29 -5.96 10.13
C ASP A 75 16.22 -6.01 8.60
N ARG A 76 15.02 -6.15 8.02
CA ARG A 76 14.82 -6.12 6.57
C ARG A 76 15.08 -4.74 5.98
N MET A 77 14.58 -3.69 6.61
CA MET A 77 14.82 -2.31 6.17
C MET A 77 16.27 -1.89 6.33
N LEU A 78 16.94 -2.32 7.40
CA LEU A 78 18.38 -2.11 7.58
C LEU A 78 19.19 -2.71 6.42
N GLN A 79 18.87 -3.94 6.02
CA GLN A 79 19.53 -4.59 4.88
C GLN A 79 19.20 -3.91 3.55
N TYR A 80 17.93 -3.51 3.34
CA TYR A 80 17.51 -2.75 2.17
C TYR A 80 18.35 -1.48 1.97
N PHE A 81 18.44 -0.64 3.00
CA PHE A 81 19.22 0.60 2.94
C PHE A 81 20.74 0.34 2.83
N THR A 82 21.22 -0.77 3.41
CA THR A 82 22.61 -1.20 3.24
C THR A 82 22.92 -1.54 1.78
N ILE A 83 22.07 -2.28 1.10
CA ILE A 83 22.20 -2.59 -0.33
C ILE A 83 22.26 -1.29 -1.13
N VAL A 84 21.34 -0.35 -0.90
CA VAL A 84 21.31 0.92 -1.62
C VAL A 84 22.59 1.72 -1.40
N ALA A 85 23.03 1.88 -0.15
CA ALA A 85 24.24 2.63 0.18
C ALA A 85 25.52 2.02 -0.41
N GLN A 86 25.64 0.70 -0.40
CA GLN A 86 26.79 -0.02 -0.97
C GLN A 86 26.85 0.08 -2.50
N LYS A 87 25.71 0.03 -3.17
CA LYS A 87 25.62 0.07 -4.65
C LYS A 87 25.65 1.49 -5.21
N LEU A 88 25.29 2.47 -4.39
CA LEU A 88 25.31 3.90 -4.73
C LEU A 88 26.18 4.67 -3.71
N PRO A 89 27.52 4.43 -3.68
CA PRO A 89 28.40 5.07 -2.70
C PRO A 89 28.46 6.61 -2.84
N GLU A 90 28.06 7.14 -4.00
CA GLU A 90 27.98 8.57 -4.26
C GLU A 90 26.98 9.28 -3.32
N LEU A 91 26.01 8.57 -2.74
CA LEU A 91 25.06 9.11 -1.79
C LEU A 91 25.74 9.50 -0.47
N GLY A 92 26.92 8.96 -0.19
CA GLY A 92 27.68 9.26 1.02
C GLY A 92 27.02 8.80 2.32
N ALA A 93 25.98 7.94 2.26
CA ALA A 93 25.27 7.46 3.43
C ALA A 93 26.21 6.63 4.33
N THR A 94 26.34 7.03 5.56
CA THR A 94 27.12 6.34 6.59
C THR A 94 26.32 5.19 7.21
N ARG A 95 26.97 4.32 7.97
CA ARG A 95 26.28 3.29 8.75
C ARG A 95 25.24 3.89 9.70
N GLN A 96 25.55 5.02 10.33
CA GLN A 96 24.63 5.71 11.21
C GLN A 96 23.39 6.23 10.47
N ASP A 97 23.55 6.75 9.23
CA ASP A 97 22.43 7.18 8.40
C ASP A 97 21.52 6.02 8.01
N ILE A 98 22.12 4.86 7.69
CA ILE A 98 21.39 3.63 7.37
C ILE A 98 20.54 3.18 8.58
N GLU A 99 21.16 3.09 9.75
CA GLU A 99 20.49 2.70 11.00
C GLU A 99 19.38 3.69 11.38
N ALA A 100 19.63 5.00 11.26
CA ALA A 100 18.64 6.04 11.54
C ALA A 100 17.46 5.99 10.57
N THR A 101 17.71 5.73 9.29
CA THR A 101 16.66 5.61 8.27
C THR A 101 15.78 4.38 8.51
N ALA A 102 16.38 3.22 8.80
CA ALA A 102 15.63 2.01 9.11
C ALA A 102 14.79 2.18 10.38
N LEU A 103 15.33 2.82 11.42
CA LEU A 103 14.63 3.11 12.66
C LEU A 103 13.43 4.05 12.43
N GLU A 104 13.64 5.13 11.68
CA GLU A 104 12.58 6.08 11.34
C GLU A 104 11.46 5.38 10.54
N LYS A 105 11.83 4.63 9.49
CA LYS A 105 10.90 3.91 8.63
C LYS A 105 9.99 2.96 9.40
N VAL A 106 10.52 2.26 10.41
CA VAL A 106 9.78 1.21 11.12
C VAL A 106 9.12 1.72 12.39
N TYR A 107 9.84 2.44 13.22
CA TYR A 107 9.34 2.82 14.56
C TYR A 107 8.76 4.23 14.63
N GLN A 108 8.94 5.05 13.58
CA GLN A 108 8.41 6.41 13.52
C GLN A 108 7.49 6.63 12.29
N SER A 109 7.13 5.55 11.59
CA SER A 109 6.30 5.56 10.38
C SER A 109 4.95 6.27 10.56
N GLN A 110 4.40 6.28 11.77
CA GLN A 110 3.15 6.98 12.08
C GLN A 110 3.20 8.48 11.77
N HIS A 111 4.40 9.08 11.62
CA HIS A 111 4.58 10.50 11.31
C HIS A 111 4.93 10.78 9.85
N THR A 112 5.14 9.73 9.05
CA THR A 112 5.65 9.83 7.67
C THR A 112 4.60 9.67 6.59
N TYR A 113 3.41 9.24 6.95
CA TYR A 113 2.30 9.07 6.01
C TYR A 113 1.17 10.05 6.26
N ASN A 114 0.44 10.39 5.21
CA ASN A 114 -0.78 11.17 5.26
C ASN A 114 -1.98 10.29 4.90
N LEU A 115 -3.12 10.58 5.51
CA LEU A 115 -4.41 10.04 5.13
C LEU A 115 -4.98 10.84 3.97
N MET A 116 -5.67 10.21 3.03
CA MET A 116 -6.44 10.91 1.99
C MET A 116 -7.51 11.77 2.65
N GLU A 117 -7.69 13.00 2.15
CA GLU A 117 -8.55 14.02 2.79
C GLU A 117 -10.01 13.57 2.96
N ASP A 118 -10.51 12.79 1.99
CA ASP A 118 -11.89 12.31 2.00
C ASP A 118 -12.06 10.90 2.58
N ALA A 119 -11.00 10.31 3.18
CA ALA A 119 -11.04 8.94 3.69
C ALA A 119 -12.04 8.79 4.85
N ILE A 120 -11.88 9.55 5.94
CA ILE A 120 -12.74 9.41 7.12
C ILE A 120 -14.22 9.66 6.79
N PRO A 121 -14.61 10.78 6.15
CA PRO A 121 -16.02 10.99 5.81
C PRO A 121 -16.62 9.88 4.93
N THR A 122 -15.81 9.32 4.02
CA THR A 122 -16.25 8.23 3.15
C THR A 122 -16.42 6.93 3.93
N LEU A 123 -15.46 6.57 4.78
CA LEU A 123 -15.56 5.37 5.63
C LEU A 123 -16.78 5.44 6.57
N GLU A 124 -17.03 6.59 7.17
CA GLU A 124 -18.23 6.83 8.01
C GLU A 124 -19.53 6.62 7.23
N ALA A 125 -19.63 7.20 6.03
CA ALA A 125 -20.80 7.05 5.18
C ALA A 125 -21.04 5.59 4.75
N LEU A 126 -19.97 4.85 4.48
CA LEU A 126 -20.03 3.46 4.02
C LEU A 126 -20.32 2.47 5.16
N LYS A 127 -19.77 2.70 6.37
CA LYS A 127 -19.91 1.79 7.51
C LYS A 127 -21.35 1.51 7.90
N SER A 128 -22.26 2.45 7.64
CA SER A 128 -23.70 2.28 7.88
C SER A 128 -24.42 1.45 6.81
N ARG A 129 -23.76 1.19 5.67
CA ARG A 129 -24.36 0.57 4.46
C ARG A 129 -23.80 -0.82 4.16
N CYS A 130 -22.51 -1.04 4.45
CA CYS A 130 -21.81 -2.27 4.12
C CYS A 130 -20.64 -2.54 5.09
N LYS A 131 -20.15 -3.77 5.09
CA LYS A 131 -18.92 -4.14 5.79
C LYS A 131 -17.72 -3.56 5.05
N LEU A 132 -16.69 -3.14 5.79
CA LEU A 132 -15.47 -2.59 5.22
C LEU A 132 -14.29 -3.48 5.54
N GLY A 133 -13.33 -3.56 4.62
CA GLY A 133 -12.10 -4.33 4.82
C GLY A 133 -10.88 -3.70 4.16
N ILE A 134 -9.72 -4.22 4.51
CA ILE A 134 -8.43 -3.86 3.92
C ILE A 134 -7.82 -5.10 3.25
N ILE A 135 -7.26 -4.92 2.05
CA ILE A 135 -6.37 -5.90 1.40
C ILE A 135 -5.13 -5.13 0.93
N SER A 136 -4.02 -5.27 1.64
CA SER A 136 -2.85 -4.43 1.36
C SER A 136 -1.54 -5.21 1.32
N ASP A 137 -0.71 -4.85 0.34
CA ASP A 137 0.69 -5.22 0.28
C ASP A 137 1.47 -4.24 1.16
N THR A 138 1.91 -4.69 2.34
CA THR A 138 2.45 -3.80 3.36
C THR A 138 3.30 -4.54 4.40
N TRP A 139 3.80 -3.80 5.38
CA TRP A 139 4.68 -4.20 6.46
C TRP A 139 4.04 -3.96 7.83
N PRO A 140 4.51 -4.61 8.93
CA PRO A 140 3.95 -4.41 10.28
C PRO A 140 3.86 -2.96 10.73
N SER A 141 4.78 -2.10 10.32
CA SER A 141 4.81 -0.67 10.67
C SER A 141 3.61 0.14 10.18
N ILE A 142 2.76 -0.44 9.29
CA ILE A 142 1.51 0.22 8.88
C ILE A 142 0.48 0.28 10.02
N VAL A 143 0.50 -0.68 10.95
CA VAL A 143 -0.52 -0.76 12.01
C VAL A 143 -0.54 0.51 12.88
N PRO A 144 0.59 0.96 13.47
CA PRO A 144 0.59 2.22 14.22
C PRO A 144 0.23 3.47 13.37
N VAL A 145 0.42 3.43 12.04
CA VAL A 145 -0.05 4.50 11.15
C VAL A 145 -1.58 4.55 11.13
N LEU A 146 -2.23 3.41 10.93
CA LEU A 146 -3.69 3.31 10.89
C LEU A 146 -4.32 3.60 12.26
N GLU A 147 -3.65 3.21 13.35
CA GLU A 147 -4.06 3.55 14.73
C GLU A 147 -4.03 5.06 14.94
N ARG A 148 -2.95 5.74 14.57
CA ARG A 148 -2.83 7.20 14.66
C ARG A 148 -3.94 7.93 13.89
N PHE A 149 -4.32 7.40 12.72
CA PHE A 149 -5.43 7.97 11.93
C PHE A 149 -6.81 7.63 12.51
N GLY A 150 -6.88 6.71 13.46
CA GLY A 150 -8.15 6.30 14.07
C GLY A 150 -9.07 5.54 13.12
N ILE A 151 -8.52 4.96 12.03
CA ILE A 151 -9.35 4.34 10.99
C ILE A 151 -9.54 2.82 11.16
N LEU A 152 -8.73 2.15 11.99
CA LEU A 152 -8.88 0.71 12.22
C LEU A 152 -10.31 0.28 12.65
N PRO A 153 -11.04 1.02 13.50
CA PRO A 153 -12.39 0.63 13.92
C PRO A 153 -13.44 0.59 12.81
N TYR A 154 -13.14 1.16 11.64
CA TYR A 154 -14.06 1.08 10.50
C TYR A 154 -14.06 -0.30 9.82
N PHE A 155 -13.01 -1.10 10.01
CA PHE A 155 -12.81 -2.31 9.21
C PHE A 155 -13.22 -3.58 9.96
N ASP A 156 -14.03 -4.40 9.30
CA ASP A 156 -14.52 -5.70 9.79
C ASP A 156 -13.58 -6.84 9.41
N ALA A 157 -12.75 -6.65 8.37
CA ALA A 157 -11.80 -7.63 7.87
C ALA A 157 -10.51 -6.95 7.39
N ILE A 158 -9.36 -7.47 7.80
CA ILE A 158 -8.06 -6.93 7.42
C ILE A 158 -7.14 -8.06 6.96
N THR A 159 -6.56 -7.91 5.77
CA THR A 159 -5.60 -8.84 5.18
C THR A 159 -4.34 -8.08 4.79
N TYR A 160 -3.24 -8.45 5.42
CA TYR A 160 -1.91 -7.90 5.14
C TYR A 160 -1.01 -8.95 4.50
N SER A 161 -0.24 -8.54 3.48
CA SER A 161 0.69 -9.41 2.76
C SER A 161 1.78 -9.99 3.66
N PHE A 162 2.31 -9.23 4.62
CA PHE A 162 3.34 -9.71 5.53
C PHE A 162 2.89 -10.91 6.38
N GLN A 163 1.60 -11.00 6.73
CA GLN A 163 1.04 -12.14 7.47
C GLN A 163 0.90 -13.39 6.62
N LEU A 164 0.62 -13.23 5.32
CA LEU A 164 0.41 -14.34 4.39
C LEU A 164 1.68 -14.77 3.64
N GLY A 165 2.72 -13.92 3.67
CA GLY A 165 3.95 -14.12 2.91
C GLY A 165 3.74 -14.12 1.40
N CYS A 166 2.75 -13.40 0.90
CA CYS A 166 2.49 -13.23 -0.53
C CYS A 166 1.83 -11.88 -0.82
N PHE A 167 1.97 -11.42 -2.05
CA PHE A 167 1.47 -10.12 -2.51
C PHE A 167 0.27 -10.28 -3.45
N LYS A 168 -0.54 -9.24 -3.59
CA LYS A 168 -1.48 -9.11 -4.71
C LYS A 168 -0.69 -9.15 -6.03
N PRO A 169 -1.19 -9.80 -7.08
CA PRO A 169 -2.53 -10.37 -7.25
C PRO A 169 -2.67 -11.84 -6.87
N ASN A 170 -1.84 -12.38 -5.96
CA ASN A 170 -2.00 -13.76 -5.51
C ASN A 170 -3.41 -13.99 -4.97
N PRO A 171 -4.16 -15.01 -5.44
CA PRO A 171 -5.54 -15.25 -5.02
C PRO A 171 -5.70 -15.49 -3.52
N ARG A 172 -4.64 -15.95 -2.82
CA ARG A 172 -4.67 -16.14 -1.35
C ARG A 172 -5.00 -14.85 -0.60
N MET A 173 -4.52 -13.68 -1.09
CA MET A 173 -4.83 -12.38 -0.50
C MET A 173 -6.33 -12.09 -0.49
N PHE A 174 -6.98 -12.32 -1.63
CA PHE A 174 -8.42 -12.07 -1.79
C PHE A 174 -9.27 -13.13 -1.08
N GLN A 175 -8.85 -14.39 -1.11
CA GLN A 175 -9.56 -15.49 -0.44
C GLN A 175 -9.53 -15.34 1.09
N ASP A 176 -8.40 -14.94 1.68
CA ASP A 176 -8.29 -14.64 3.10
C ASP A 176 -9.23 -13.50 3.49
N ALA A 177 -9.21 -12.41 2.71
CA ALA A 177 -10.08 -11.26 2.94
C ALA A 177 -11.58 -11.63 2.87
N LEU A 178 -11.98 -12.38 1.85
CA LEU A 178 -13.37 -12.86 1.71
C LEU A 178 -13.77 -13.78 2.87
N SER A 179 -12.87 -14.67 3.29
CA SER A 179 -13.12 -15.56 4.43
C SER A 179 -13.35 -14.78 5.72
N LYS A 180 -12.52 -13.76 6.01
CA LYS A 180 -12.68 -12.88 7.17
C LYS A 180 -13.95 -12.02 7.09
N MET A 181 -14.29 -11.52 5.89
CA MET A 181 -15.49 -10.72 5.66
C MET A 181 -16.79 -11.51 5.79
N GLY A 182 -16.75 -12.80 5.44
CA GLY A 182 -17.91 -13.70 5.46
C GLY A 182 -18.97 -13.31 4.42
N LEU A 183 -18.56 -12.83 3.24
CA LEU A 183 -19.45 -12.43 2.16
C LEU A 183 -19.07 -13.14 0.83
N PRO A 184 -20.04 -13.40 -0.06
CA PRO A 184 -19.74 -13.84 -1.42
C PRO A 184 -18.95 -12.79 -2.19
N ALA A 185 -17.97 -13.21 -3.00
CA ALA A 185 -17.11 -12.31 -3.75
C ALA A 185 -17.89 -11.33 -4.65
N GLN A 186 -18.99 -11.79 -5.26
CA GLN A 186 -19.85 -11.01 -6.17
C GLN A 186 -20.58 -9.85 -5.47
N GLU A 187 -20.72 -9.92 -4.13
CA GLU A 187 -21.32 -8.87 -3.30
C GLU A 187 -20.25 -7.92 -2.72
N CYS A 188 -18.98 -8.12 -3.12
CA CYS A 188 -17.84 -7.33 -2.66
C CYS A 188 -17.23 -6.51 -3.79
N VAL A 189 -16.74 -5.33 -3.42
CA VAL A 189 -15.95 -4.42 -4.26
C VAL A 189 -14.53 -4.36 -3.72
N PHE A 190 -13.52 -4.22 -4.59
CA PHE A 190 -12.16 -3.93 -4.20
C PHE A 190 -11.69 -2.66 -4.91
N ILE A 191 -11.18 -1.71 -4.14
CA ILE A 191 -10.65 -0.42 -4.59
C ILE A 191 -9.13 -0.43 -4.45
N ASP A 192 -8.42 -0.24 -5.57
CA ASP A 192 -6.95 -0.27 -5.63
C ASP A 192 -6.48 0.66 -6.76
N ASP A 193 -5.28 1.23 -6.68
CA ASP A 193 -4.72 2.08 -7.75
C ASP A 193 -4.00 1.26 -8.83
N VAL A 194 -3.64 0.00 -8.55
CA VAL A 194 -2.83 -0.87 -9.41
C VAL A 194 -3.71 -1.81 -10.23
N ALA A 195 -3.72 -1.66 -11.55
CA ALA A 195 -4.55 -2.42 -12.48
C ALA A 195 -4.41 -3.95 -12.32
N ARG A 196 -3.18 -4.48 -12.20
CA ARG A 196 -2.92 -5.92 -12.02
C ARG A 196 -3.59 -6.51 -10.77
N ASN A 197 -3.70 -5.74 -9.70
CA ASN A 197 -4.34 -6.16 -8.45
C ASN A 197 -5.85 -6.29 -8.66
N LEU A 198 -6.44 -5.33 -9.36
CA LEU A 198 -7.85 -5.32 -9.73
C LEU A 198 -8.22 -6.50 -10.63
N GLU A 199 -7.36 -6.82 -11.60
CA GLU A 199 -7.51 -8.03 -12.43
C GLU A 199 -7.45 -9.31 -11.60
N GLY A 200 -6.59 -9.35 -10.57
CA GLY A 200 -6.51 -10.44 -9.61
C GLY A 200 -7.80 -10.61 -8.81
N ALA A 201 -8.35 -9.49 -8.30
CA ALA A 201 -9.62 -9.47 -7.59
C ALA A 201 -10.79 -9.93 -8.48
N ALA A 202 -10.83 -9.48 -9.73
CA ALA A 202 -11.85 -9.89 -10.70
C ALA A 202 -11.85 -11.41 -10.97
N LYS A 203 -10.65 -12.04 -11.03
CA LYS A 203 -10.51 -13.49 -11.21
C LYS A 203 -11.11 -14.32 -10.07
N VAL A 204 -11.19 -13.78 -8.87
CA VAL A 204 -11.85 -14.44 -7.73
C VAL A 204 -13.32 -13.99 -7.55
N GLY A 205 -13.82 -13.12 -8.44
CA GLY A 205 -15.21 -12.68 -8.49
C GLY A 205 -15.53 -11.40 -7.75
N ILE A 206 -14.54 -10.72 -7.14
CA ILE A 206 -14.70 -9.41 -6.52
C ILE A 206 -14.81 -8.35 -7.61
N GLN A 207 -15.70 -7.38 -7.45
CA GLN A 207 -15.91 -6.29 -8.41
C GLN A 207 -14.78 -5.25 -8.27
N PRO A 208 -13.98 -4.99 -9.31
CA PRO A 208 -12.87 -4.07 -9.23
C PRO A 208 -13.30 -2.61 -9.46
N VAL A 209 -12.72 -1.69 -8.71
CA VAL A 209 -12.83 -0.23 -8.92
C VAL A 209 -11.44 0.38 -8.84
N GLN A 210 -10.98 1.01 -9.91
CA GLN A 210 -9.69 1.69 -9.90
C GLN A 210 -9.80 3.08 -9.29
N ILE A 211 -8.97 3.37 -8.29
CA ILE A 211 -8.78 4.74 -7.83
C ILE A 211 -7.58 5.37 -8.55
N ARG A 212 -7.74 6.59 -9.07
CA ARG A 212 -6.74 7.29 -9.90
C ARG A 212 -6.42 8.66 -9.31
N VAL A 213 -5.70 8.65 -8.18
CA VAL A 213 -5.29 9.89 -7.48
C VAL A 213 -3.95 10.44 -7.96
N LYS A 214 -3.09 9.57 -8.55
CA LYS A 214 -1.79 9.98 -9.10
C LYS A 214 -1.95 10.52 -10.53
N PRO A 215 -1.18 11.57 -10.93
CA PRO A 215 -1.20 12.07 -12.30
C PRO A 215 -0.79 11.03 -13.36
N ASP A 216 0.12 10.12 -12.97
CA ASP A 216 0.68 9.04 -13.79
C ASP A 216 0.03 7.67 -13.48
N ALA A 217 -1.19 7.69 -12.92
CA ALA A 217 -1.93 6.45 -12.62
C ALA A 217 -2.10 5.57 -13.87
N ASP A 218 -2.00 4.26 -13.67
CA ASP A 218 -2.21 3.26 -14.71
C ASP A 218 -3.52 3.53 -15.47
N PRO A 219 -3.57 3.26 -16.78
CA PRO A 219 -4.83 3.28 -17.53
C PRO A 219 -5.85 2.35 -16.89
N CYS A 220 -7.09 2.82 -16.77
CA CYS A 220 -8.17 1.94 -16.27
C CYS A 220 -8.40 0.81 -17.26
N PRO A 221 -8.33 -0.47 -16.82
CA PRO A 221 -8.65 -1.60 -17.68
C PRO A 221 -10.06 -1.48 -18.26
N GLN A 222 -10.23 -1.92 -19.52
CA GLN A 222 -11.52 -1.84 -20.18
C GLN A 222 -12.59 -2.63 -19.40
N GLY A 223 -13.73 -2.00 -19.20
CA GLY A 223 -14.84 -2.61 -18.48
C GLY A 223 -14.74 -2.56 -16.95
N MET A 224 -13.80 -1.78 -16.40
CA MET A 224 -13.72 -1.51 -14.96
C MET A 224 -14.20 -0.09 -14.64
N ALA A 225 -14.89 0.05 -13.51
CA ALA A 225 -15.23 1.36 -12.97
C ALA A 225 -13.96 2.07 -12.45
N SER A 226 -13.94 3.41 -12.53
CA SER A 226 -12.86 4.20 -11.93
C SER A 226 -13.37 5.43 -11.21
N ILE A 227 -12.64 5.82 -10.17
CA ILE A 227 -12.92 7.00 -9.34
C ILE A 227 -11.64 7.85 -9.22
N GLY A 228 -11.79 9.16 -9.10
CA GLY A 228 -10.67 10.09 -8.91
C GLY A 228 -10.36 10.38 -7.44
N LYS A 229 -11.24 9.99 -6.52
CA LYS A 229 -11.11 10.13 -5.06
C LYS A 229 -11.94 9.06 -4.37
N ILE A 230 -11.68 8.77 -3.09
CA ILE A 230 -12.35 7.69 -2.37
C ILE A 230 -13.87 7.87 -2.33
N SER A 231 -14.32 9.10 -2.10
CA SER A 231 -15.75 9.43 -2.03
C SER A 231 -16.52 9.18 -3.32
N GLY A 232 -15.84 9.06 -4.47
CA GLY A 232 -16.46 8.67 -5.74
C GLY A 232 -17.13 7.30 -5.70
N ILE A 233 -16.75 6.41 -4.77
CA ILE A 233 -17.43 5.12 -4.60
C ILE A 233 -18.91 5.28 -4.22
N LEU A 234 -19.27 6.34 -3.50
CA LEU A 234 -20.65 6.61 -3.08
C LEU A 234 -21.59 6.84 -4.27
N GLU A 235 -21.06 7.27 -5.42
CA GLU A 235 -21.82 7.49 -6.65
C GLU A 235 -22.02 6.20 -7.45
N LEU A 236 -21.26 5.13 -7.15
CA LEU A 236 -21.33 3.83 -7.81
C LEU A 236 -22.25 2.83 -7.07
N LEU A 237 -22.61 3.14 -5.81
CA LEU A 237 -23.48 2.34 -4.92
C LEU A 237 -24.95 2.76 -5.00
#